data_e63738b0105b8aa0073903f4b6def8af
#
_entry.id   e63738b0105b8aa0073903f4b6def8af
#
_cell.length_a   1.000
_cell.length_b   1.000
_cell.length_c   1.000
_cell.angle_alpha   90.00
_cell.angle_beta   90.00
_cell.angle_gamma   90.00
#
_symmetry.space_group_name_H-M   'P 1'
#
loop_
_entity.id
_entity.type
_entity.pdbx_description
1 polymer ?
#
loop_
_entity_poly.entity_id
_entity_poly.type
_entity_poly.pdbx_seq_one_letter_code
_entity_poly.pdbx_strand_id
1 'polypeptide(L)'
;TLGKAFGGAVGGFTTGRKEIIDMLRQRSRPYLFSNSLPPAVVGASIEMFKMLEESDALHDKLVANVEHFRSKMVAAGFDIKPTVSAICAVMLYDAKLSQDFAAELQKEGVFVTGFYYPVVPKGQARIRVQVSAGHTTEQLDRCVEAFVKVGKQLGVLK
;
A
#
# COMPACT_ATOMS: atom_id res chain seq x y z
N THR A 1 1.28 13.23 -2.96
CA THR A 1 0.81 13.54 -1.60
C THR A 1 1.85 13.15 -0.55
N LEU A 2 2.03 13.99 0.45
CA LEU A 2 2.98 13.77 1.55
C LEU A 2 2.37 12.97 2.71
N GLY A 3 1.05 12.91 2.82
CA GLY A 3 0.34 12.20 3.90
C GLY A 3 0.24 10.68 3.71
N LYS A 4 1.08 10.04 2.92
CA LYS A 4 1.09 8.60 2.63
C LYS A 4 2.49 8.02 2.90
N ALA A 5 3.11 7.37 1.94
CA ALA A 5 4.40 6.68 2.09
C ALA A 5 5.54 7.59 2.61
N PHE A 6 5.49 8.87 2.31
CA PHE A 6 6.49 9.83 2.77
C PHE A 6 6.32 10.32 4.22
N GLY A 7 5.24 9.97 4.90
CA GLY A 7 5.04 10.29 6.32
C GLY A 7 4.90 11.78 6.66
N GLY A 8 4.68 12.64 5.66
CA GLY A 8 4.64 14.10 5.81
C GLY A 8 3.36 14.68 6.41
N ALA A 9 2.53 13.90 7.06
CA ALA A 9 1.28 14.24 7.72
C ALA A 9 0.20 14.84 6.80
N VAL A 10 0.44 15.95 6.11
CA VAL A 10 -0.56 16.66 5.28
C VAL A 10 0.01 17.17 3.98
N GLY A 11 -0.88 17.43 3.02
CA GLY A 11 -0.58 18.15 1.79
C GLY A 11 0.12 17.31 0.72
N GLY A 12 0.80 18.01 -0.15
CA GLY A 12 1.47 17.45 -1.32
C GLY A 12 2.00 18.56 -2.21
N PHE A 13 2.59 18.16 -3.33
CA PHE A 13 3.04 19.06 -4.37
C PHE A 13 2.83 18.41 -5.73
N THR A 14 2.81 19.23 -6.77
CA THR A 14 2.67 18.78 -8.15
C THR A 14 3.98 18.97 -8.88
N THR A 15 4.47 17.93 -9.52
CA THR A 15 5.59 17.97 -10.45
C THR A 15 5.16 17.52 -11.83
N GLY A 16 5.87 17.94 -12.85
CA GLY A 16 5.57 17.55 -14.21
C GLY A 16 6.31 18.42 -15.23
N ARG A 17 5.85 18.35 -16.47
CA ARG A 17 6.42 19.17 -17.54
C ARG A 17 6.27 20.66 -17.20
N LYS A 18 7.31 21.44 -17.55
CA LYS A 18 7.40 22.87 -17.22
C LYS A 18 6.14 23.64 -17.63
N GLU A 19 5.64 23.41 -18.83
CA GLU A 19 4.47 24.10 -19.38
C GLU A 19 3.20 23.85 -18.52
N ILE A 20 3.04 22.64 -17.97
CA ILE A 20 1.93 22.28 -17.08
C ILE A 20 2.08 23.03 -15.76
N ILE A 21 3.27 23.03 -15.18
CA ILE A 21 3.53 23.70 -13.90
C ILE A 21 3.35 25.21 -14.01
N ASP A 22 3.85 25.82 -15.10
CA ASP A 22 3.67 27.25 -15.36
C ASP A 22 2.18 27.60 -15.53
N MET A 23 1.41 26.78 -16.25
CA MET A 23 -0.03 26.97 -16.39
C MET A 23 -0.76 26.83 -15.04
N LEU A 24 -0.40 25.84 -14.22
CA LEU A 24 -1.00 25.67 -12.89
C LEU A 24 -0.73 26.87 -11.99
N ARG A 25 0.48 27.42 -12.01
CA ARG A 25 0.82 28.64 -11.25
C ARG A 25 -0.01 29.84 -11.66
N GLN A 26 -0.39 29.95 -12.92
CA GLN A 26 -1.19 31.06 -13.45
C GLN A 26 -2.70 30.86 -13.28
N ARG A 27 -3.18 29.62 -13.31
CA ARG A 27 -4.61 29.32 -13.45
C ARG A 27 -5.20 28.53 -12.29
N SER A 28 -4.39 27.88 -11.46
CA SER A 28 -4.89 27.09 -10.35
C SER A 28 -5.37 27.98 -9.20
N ARG A 29 -6.67 27.99 -8.96
CA ARG A 29 -7.25 28.78 -7.85
C ARG A 29 -6.69 28.38 -6.48
N PRO A 30 -6.49 27.07 -6.14
CA PRO A 30 -5.90 26.69 -4.86
C PRO A 30 -4.52 27.29 -4.62
N TYR A 31 -3.73 27.52 -5.67
CA TYR A 31 -2.41 28.14 -5.54
C TYR A 31 -2.47 29.59 -4.99
N LEU A 32 -3.53 30.31 -5.30
CA LEU A 32 -3.74 31.68 -4.80
C LEU A 32 -4.56 31.70 -3.49
N PHE A 33 -5.56 30.84 -3.37
CA PHE A 33 -6.57 30.93 -2.31
C PHE A 33 -6.44 29.93 -1.18
N SER A 34 -5.53 28.93 -1.30
CA SER A 34 -5.22 28.00 -0.23
C SER A 34 -3.93 28.37 0.48
N ASN A 35 -3.85 28.02 1.76
CA ASN A 35 -2.61 28.14 2.52
C ASN A 35 -1.52 27.21 1.95
N SER A 36 -0.28 27.64 2.11
CA SER A 36 0.89 26.84 1.79
C SER A 36 1.09 25.70 2.78
N LEU A 37 1.95 24.73 2.40
CA LEU A 37 2.37 23.68 3.31
C LEU A 37 3.05 24.27 4.56
N PRO A 38 2.82 23.70 5.76
CA PRO A 38 3.54 24.10 6.96
C PRO A 38 5.06 23.94 6.78
N PRO A 39 5.88 24.90 7.23
CA PRO A 39 7.34 24.83 7.07
C PRO A 39 7.97 23.54 7.62
N ALA A 40 7.44 22.99 8.72
CA ALA A 40 7.90 21.73 9.29
C ALA A 40 7.70 20.54 8.32
N VAL A 41 6.57 20.50 7.61
CA VAL A 41 6.27 19.47 6.61
C VAL A 41 7.22 19.61 5.39
N VAL A 42 7.48 20.87 4.98
CA VAL A 42 8.42 21.14 3.88
C VAL A 42 9.84 20.71 4.27
N GLY A 43 10.32 21.09 5.46
CA GLY A 43 11.65 20.73 5.97
C GLY A 43 11.83 19.22 6.05
N ALA A 44 10.88 18.50 6.64
CA ALA A 44 10.90 17.03 6.70
C ALA A 44 10.90 16.39 5.31
N SER A 45 10.15 16.95 4.35
CA SER A 45 10.08 16.43 2.99
C SER A 45 11.39 16.63 2.23
N ILE A 46 12.06 17.77 2.42
CA ILE A 46 13.38 18.04 1.81
C ILE A 46 14.40 17.02 2.32
N GLU A 47 14.42 16.78 3.63
CA GLU A 47 15.34 15.82 4.23
C GLU A 47 15.08 14.39 3.74
N MET A 48 13.81 14.00 3.68
CA MET A 48 13.42 12.71 3.11
C MET A 48 13.91 12.53 1.66
N PHE A 49 13.80 13.55 0.81
CA PHE A 49 14.32 13.46 -0.57
C PHE A 49 15.83 13.32 -0.62
N LYS A 50 16.59 14.01 0.25
CA LYS A 50 18.05 13.80 0.36
C LYS A 50 18.38 12.36 0.73
N MET A 51 17.70 11.79 1.74
CA MET A 51 17.89 10.40 2.12
C MET A 51 17.64 9.42 0.98
N LEU A 52 16.63 9.69 0.14
CA LEU A 52 16.33 8.87 -1.05
C LEU A 52 17.39 9.02 -2.16
N GLU A 53 18.02 10.19 -2.29
CA GLU A 53 19.12 10.41 -3.24
C GLU A 53 20.43 9.74 -2.76
N GLU A 54 20.60 9.57 -1.47
CA GLU A 54 21.82 8.99 -0.87
C GLU A 54 21.83 7.46 -0.88
N SER A 55 20.68 6.79 -0.90
CA SER A 55 20.60 5.33 -0.78
C SER A 55 19.31 4.71 -1.30
N ASP A 56 19.46 3.67 -2.10
CA ASP A 56 18.37 2.80 -2.57
C ASP A 56 18.10 1.60 -1.64
N ALA A 57 18.85 1.43 -0.57
CA ALA A 57 18.82 0.21 0.26
C ALA A 57 17.42 -0.13 0.80
N LEU A 58 16.63 0.87 1.23
CA LEU A 58 15.26 0.65 1.71
C LEU A 58 14.30 0.31 0.56
N HIS A 59 14.51 0.90 -0.61
CA HIS A 59 13.73 0.59 -1.80
C HIS A 59 14.00 -0.85 -2.26
N ASP A 60 15.25 -1.25 -2.35
CA ASP A 60 15.64 -2.61 -2.76
C ASP A 60 15.11 -3.66 -1.79
N LYS A 61 15.19 -3.38 -0.49
CA LYS A 61 14.61 -4.24 0.53
C LYS A 61 13.09 -4.33 0.40
N LEU A 62 12.41 -3.23 0.09
CA LEU A 62 10.96 -3.24 -0.15
C LEU A 62 10.61 -4.13 -1.35
N VAL A 63 11.33 -3.98 -2.47
CA VAL A 63 11.13 -4.80 -3.68
C VAL A 63 11.33 -6.28 -3.37
N ALA A 64 12.41 -6.64 -2.69
CA ALA A 64 12.69 -8.02 -2.30
C ALA A 64 11.59 -8.60 -1.38
N ASN A 65 11.14 -7.83 -0.38
CA ASN A 65 10.06 -8.23 0.52
C ASN A 65 8.73 -8.45 -0.23
N VAL A 66 8.41 -7.58 -1.18
CA VAL A 66 7.20 -7.70 -2.01
C VAL A 66 7.23 -8.95 -2.87
N GLU A 67 8.35 -9.22 -3.53
CA GLU A 67 8.52 -10.40 -4.36
C GLU A 67 8.44 -11.68 -3.52
N HIS A 68 9.11 -11.70 -2.37
CA HIS A 68 9.04 -12.81 -1.41
C HIS A 68 7.60 -13.11 -0.98
N PHE A 69 6.87 -12.09 -0.55
CA PHE A 69 5.47 -12.26 -0.11
C PHE A 69 4.57 -12.73 -1.27
N ARG A 70 4.66 -12.11 -2.45
CA ARG A 70 3.84 -12.47 -3.61
C ARG A 70 4.08 -13.88 -4.07
N SER A 71 5.33 -14.27 -4.25
CA SER A 71 5.68 -15.61 -4.73
C SER A 71 5.15 -16.70 -3.81
N LYS A 72 5.26 -16.52 -2.50
CA LYS A 72 4.73 -17.45 -1.51
C LYS A 72 3.19 -17.51 -1.50
N MET A 73 2.52 -16.37 -1.61
CA MET A 73 1.06 -16.32 -1.69
C MET A 73 0.52 -17.01 -2.96
N VAL A 74 1.16 -16.76 -4.11
CA VAL A 74 0.80 -17.44 -5.36
C VAL A 74 1.07 -18.94 -5.27
N ALA A 75 2.22 -19.35 -4.73
CA ALA A 75 2.55 -20.77 -4.51
C ALA A 75 1.55 -21.46 -3.56
N ALA A 76 1.01 -20.73 -2.58
CA ALA A 76 -0.04 -21.22 -1.69
C ALA A 76 -1.43 -21.34 -2.36
N GLY A 77 -1.60 -20.82 -3.58
CA GLY A 77 -2.85 -20.91 -4.35
C GLY A 77 -3.75 -19.67 -4.28
N PHE A 78 -3.28 -18.57 -3.70
CA PHE A 78 -4.04 -17.31 -3.71
C PHE A 78 -3.98 -16.61 -5.06
N ASP A 79 -5.10 -16.03 -5.47
CA ASP A 79 -5.16 -15.12 -6.60
C ASP A 79 -4.69 -13.73 -6.18
N ILE A 80 -3.51 -13.33 -6.67
CA ILE A 80 -2.91 -12.02 -6.41
C ILE A 80 -3.03 -11.16 -7.67
N LYS A 81 -3.75 -10.05 -7.56
CA LYS A 81 -3.88 -9.11 -8.68
C LYS A 81 -2.50 -8.54 -9.07
N PRO A 82 -2.10 -8.64 -10.35
CA PRO A 82 -0.82 -8.09 -10.80
C PRO A 82 -0.70 -6.59 -10.51
N THR A 83 0.43 -6.18 -9.97
CA THR A 83 0.78 -4.78 -9.69
C THR A 83 2.29 -4.64 -9.55
N VAL A 84 2.81 -3.45 -9.84
CA VAL A 84 4.22 -3.09 -9.63
C VAL A 84 4.47 -2.40 -8.28
N SER A 85 3.41 -2.18 -7.49
CA SER A 85 3.51 -1.48 -6.21
C SER A 85 3.74 -2.43 -5.04
N ALA A 86 4.10 -1.89 -3.87
CA ALA A 86 4.22 -2.64 -2.61
C ALA A 86 2.88 -3.10 -2.03
N ILE A 87 1.77 -2.78 -2.68
CA ILE A 87 0.44 -3.22 -2.29
C ILE A 87 0.11 -4.52 -3.01
N CYS A 88 -0.16 -5.58 -2.24
CA CYS A 88 -0.60 -6.88 -2.75
C CYS A 88 -2.10 -7.03 -2.52
N ALA A 89 -2.86 -7.18 -3.60
CA ALA A 89 -4.29 -7.38 -3.54
C ALA A 89 -4.60 -8.88 -3.65
N VAL A 90 -4.99 -9.49 -2.53
CA VAL A 90 -5.42 -10.89 -2.44
C VAL A 90 -6.91 -10.94 -2.78
N MET A 91 -7.25 -11.50 -3.92
CA MET A 91 -8.62 -11.49 -4.44
C MET A 91 -9.48 -12.53 -3.73
N LEU A 92 -10.63 -12.09 -3.22
CA LEU A 92 -11.64 -12.93 -2.55
C LEU A 92 -13.00 -12.84 -3.24
N TYR A 93 -13.21 -11.80 -4.07
CA TYR A 93 -14.38 -11.55 -4.90
C TYR A 93 -15.67 -11.24 -4.12
N ASP A 94 -15.97 -11.96 -3.02
CA ASP A 94 -17.15 -11.79 -2.19
C ASP A 94 -16.91 -10.79 -1.04
N ALA A 95 -17.89 -9.90 -0.83
CA ALA A 95 -17.77 -8.82 0.16
C ALA A 95 -17.80 -9.33 1.61
N LYS A 96 -18.68 -10.30 1.89
CA LYS A 96 -18.79 -10.88 3.23
C LYS A 96 -17.54 -11.69 3.55
N LEU A 97 -17.09 -12.53 2.62
CA LEU A 97 -15.87 -13.30 2.75
C LEU A 97 -14.66 -12.41 3.03
N SER A 98 -14.55 -11.25 2.37
CA SER A 98 -13.42 -10.34 2.60
C SER A 98 -13.40 -9.74 4.02
N GLN A 99 -14.58 -9.53 4.62
CA GLN A 99 -14.71 -9.05 6.00
C GLN A 99 -14.40 -10.16 7.00
N ASP A 100 -15.00 -11.35 6.80
CA ASP A 100 -14.78 -12.52 7.66
C ASP A 100 -13.30 -12.91 7.62
N PHE A 101 -12.67 -12.91 6.44
CA PHE A 101 -11.25 -13.21 6.26
C PHE A 101 -10.35 -12.23 7.03
N ALA A 102 -10.64 -10.93 6.94
CA ALA A 102 -9.89 -9.91 7.68
C ALA A 102 -10.04 -10.08 9.21
N ALA A 103 -11.26 -10.41 9.68
CA ALA A 103 -11.53 -10.66 11.10
C ALA A 103 -10.77 -11.88 11.62
N GLU A 104 -10.71 -12.98 10.86
CA GLU A 104 -9.95 -14.17 11.24
C GLU A 104 -8.43 -13.92 11.22
N LEU A 105 -7.90 -13.19 10.22
CA LEU A 105 -6.49 -12.79 10.18
C LEU A 105 -6.08 -11.94 11.39
N GLN A 106 -6.98 -11.08 11.87
CA GLN A 106 -6.71 -10.28 13.05
C GLN A 106 -6.49 -11.15 14.30
N LYS A 107 -7.20 -12.28 14.43
CA LYS A 107 -6.99 -13.25 15.53
C LYS A 107 -5.62 -13.93 15.42
N GLU A 108 -5.09 -14.07 14.22
CA GLU A 108 -3.74 -14.59 13.96
C GLU A 108 -2.64 -13.50 14.09
N GLY A 109 -2.99 -12.27 14.50
CA GLY A 109 -2.06 -11.15 14.68
C GLY A 109 -1.71 -10.42 13.38
N VAL A 110 -2.48 -10.61 12.31
CA VAL A 110 -2.28 -9.94 11.02
C VAL A 110 -3.37 -8.88 10.83
N PHE A 111 -2.97 -7.60 10.88
CA PHE A 111 -3.88 -6.47 10.72
C PHE A 111 -4.03 -6.09 9.25
N VAL A 112 -5.15 -6.46 8.66
CA VAL A 112 -5.52 -6.15 7.27
C VAL A 112 -6.97 -5.70 7.20
N THR A 113 -7.34 -5.11 6.07
CA THR A 113 -8.71 -4.65 5.82
C THR A 113 -9.26 -5.29 4.55
N GLY A 114 -10.49 -5.78 4.63
CA GLY A 114 -11.28 -6.19 3.48
C GLY A 114 -11.80 -4.97 2.71
N PHE A 115 -11.54 -4.94 1.41
CA PHE A 115 -12.04 -3.92 0.48
C PHE A 115 -13.17 -4.51 -0.37
N TYR A 116 -14.33 -3.86 -0.34
CA TYR A 116 -15.53 -4.28 -1.06
C TYR A 116 -16.29 -3.06 -1.58
N TYR A 117 -17.37 -3.27 -2.31
CA TYR A 117 -18.19 -2.17 -2.82
C TYR A 117 -18.70 -1.26 -1.68
N PRO A 118 -18.68 0.09 -1.83
CA PRO A 118 -18.35 0.86 -3.03
C PRO A 118 -16.87 1.20 -3.23
N VAL A 119 -15.97 0.81 -2.32
CA VAL A 119 -14.53 1.13 -2.40
C VAL A 119 -13.85 0.45 -3.59
N VAL A 120 -14.31 -0.75 -3.93
CA VAL A 120 -13.93 -1.48 -5.15
C VAL A 120 -15.20 -1.91 -5.89
N PRO A 121 -15.15 -2.20 -7.20
CA PRO A 121 -16.31 -2.68 -7.95
C PRO A 121 -16.93 -3.94 -7.34
N LYS A 122 -18.26 -4.13 -7.54
CA LYS A 122 -18.95 -5.37 -7.14
C LYS A 122 -18.26 -6.60 -7.74
N GLY A 123 -18.15 -7.68 -6.97
CA GLY A 123 -17.49 -8.90 -7.40
C GLY A 123 -15.94 -8.78 -7.45
N GLN A 124 -15.35 -7.73 -6.90
CA GLN A 124 -13.91 -7.54 -6.85
C GLN A 124 -13.40 -7.30 -5.43
N ALA A 125 -14.08 -7.85 -4.43
CA ALA A 125 -13.64 -7.75 -3.06
C ALA A 125 -12.29 -8.44 -2.85
N ARG A 126 -11.48 -7.88 -1.97
CA ARG A 126 -10.08 -8.30 -1.75
C ARG A 126 -9.58 -7.92 -0.38
N ILE A 127 -8.57 -8.61 0.09
CA ILE A 127 -7.70 -8.12 1.16
C ILE A 127 -6.57 -7.32 0.53
N ARG A 128 -6.25 -6.19 1.12
CA ARG A 128 -5.17 -5.30 0.66
C ARG A 128 -4.03 -5.36 1.66
N VAL A 129 -2.96 -6.04 1.27
CA VAL A 129 -1.74 -6.15 2.08
C VAL A 129 -0.74 -5.10 1.64
N GLN A 130 -0.23 -4.33 2.57
CA GLN A 130 0.82 -3.35 2.33
C GLN A 130 2.13 -3.86 2.92
N VAL A 131 3.05 -4.26 2.06
CA VAL A 131 4.40 -4.68 2.45
C VAL A 131 5.26 -3.45 2.71
N SER A 132 6.19 -3.56 3.65
CA SER A 132 7.12 -2.50 4.05
C SER A 132 8.57 -3.00 4.02
N ALA A 133 9.52 -2.10 3.79
CA ALA A 133 10.94 -2.35 4.00
C ALA A 133 11.28 -2.67 5.47
N GLY A 134 10.43 -2.24 6.42
CA GLY A 134 10.57 -2.56 7.84
C GLY A 134 10.24 -4.01 8.21
N HIS A 135 9.55 -4.75 7.35
CA HIS A 135 9.25 -6.15 7.61
C HIS A 135 10.51 -7.03 7.48
N THR A 136 10.62 -8.04 8.34
CA THR A 136 11.59 -9.13 8.19
C THR A 136 10.98 -10.27 7.35
N THR A 137 11.83 -11.14 6.81
CA THR A 137 11.39 -12.33 6.05
C THR A 137 10.51 -13.24 6.92
N GLU A 138 10.89 -13.43 8.19
CA GLU A 138 10.14 -14.26 9.15
C GLU A 138 8.75 -13.69 9.43
N GLN A 139 8.62 -12.37 9.51
CA GLN A 139 7.31 -11.73 9.68
C GLN A 139 6.42 -11.94 8.45
N LEU A 140 6.99 -11.83 7.25
CA LEU A 140 6.27 -12.08 6.00
C LEU A 140 5.85 -13.57 5.88
N ASP A 141 6.72 -14.48 6.28
CA ASP A 141 6.43 -15.93 6.28
C ASP A 141 5.29 -16.26 7.23
N ARG A 142 5.32 -15.75 8.46
CA ARG A 142 4.22 -15.89 9.42
C ARG A 142 2.91 -15.30 8.89
N CYS A 143 2.99 -14.18 8.18
CA CYS A 143 1.81 -13.60 7.54
C CYS A 143 1.24 -14.55 6.48
N VAL A 144 2.07 -15.14 5.62
CA VAL A 144 1.63 -16.13 4.62
C VAL A 144 1.00 -17.36 5.30
N GLU A 145 1.61 -17.88 6.36
CA GLU A 145 1.07 -18.99 7.14
C GLU A 145 -0.32 -18.70 7.70
N ALA A 146 -0.51 -17.49 8.25
CA ALA A 146 -1.82 -17.04 8.73
C ALA A 146 -2.85 -16.97 7.59
N PHE A 147 -2.47 -16.44 6.43
CA PHE A 147 -3.33 -16.42 5.24
C PHE A 147 -3.71 -17.84 4.79
N VAL A 148 -2.77 -18.77 4.77
CA VAL A 148 -3.03 -20.16 4.39
C VAL A 148 -3.99 -20.83 5.39
N LYS A 149 -3.76 -20.66 6.69
CA LYS A 149 -4.64 -21.18 7.75
C LYS A 149 -6.06 -20.67 7.58
N VAL A 150 -6.24 -19.37 7.49
CA VAL A 150 -7.57 -18.74 7.32
C VAL A 150 -8.18 -19.10 5.97
N GLY A 151 -7.38 -19.17 4.91
CA GLY A 151 -7.82 -19.56 3.58
C GLY A 151 -8.41 -20.97 3.54
N LYS A 152 -7.83 -21.92 4.26
CA LYS A 152 -8.38 -23.28 4.43
C LYS A 152 -9.64 -23.27 5.28
N GLN A 153 -9.62 -22.55 6.40
CA GLN A 153 -10.76 -22.43 7.31
C GLN A 153 -12.03 -21.89 6.62
N LEU A 154 -11.87 -20.91 5.74
CA LEU A 154 -12.97 -20.25 5.03
C LEU A 154 -13.22 -20.82 3.62
N GLY A 155 -12.57 -21.91 3.23
CA GLY A 155 -12.78 -22.60 1.96
C GLY A 155 -12.27 -21.83 0.73
N VAL A 156 -11.37 -20.86 0.88
CA VAL A 156 -10.69 -20.16 -0.20
C VAL A 156 -9.60 -21.03 -0.82
N LEU A 157 -8.91 -21.79 0.02
CA LEU A 157 -7.92 -22.78 -0.37
C LEU A 157 -8.46 -24.21 -0.11
N LYS A 158 -8.02 -25.14 -0.95
CA LYS A 158 -8.31 -26.57 -0.78
C LYS A 158 -7.39 -27.25 0.22
#